data_78a9d89a65fe8146359f71e973949048
#
_entry.id   78a9d89a65fe8146359f71e973949048
#
_cell.length_a   1.000
_cell.length_b   1.000
_cell.length_c   1.000
_cell.angle_alpha   90.00
_cell.angle_beta   90.00
_cell.angle_gamma   90.00
#
_symmetry.space_group_name_H-M   'P 1'
#
loop_
_entity.id
_entity.type
_entity.pdbx_description
1 polymer ?
#
loop_
_entity_poly.entity_id
_entity_poly.type
_entity_poly.pdbx_seq_one_letter_code
_entity_poly.pdbx_strand_id
1 'polypeptide(L)'
;MPMQFKIFTFLIILIFSAGCSANSSDNINEIEAVKRKLAEILPNEINLISIQETDLNGFFEVNFEGIEPLYVSSDGNYLVSGDIYLITKDGLVNKSEARRDYQRKTLIKGLNESELITFEPRQMNHNIFVFTDVDCGYCRQFHNQIDEYLELGIRVNYLAYPRAGIGSDSFNKISSAWCNEDPNYSLTLLKQGQDIETKLCEDNPVEKHFNLGNTIGVQGTPSIITDEGKMI
;
A
#
# COMPACT_ATOMS: atom_id res chain seq x y z
N MET A 1 15.30 -21.06 85.64
CA MET A 1 15.83 -20.14 84.64
C MET A 1 14.87 -20.18 83.44
N PRO A 2 14.02 -19.16 83.19
CA PRO A 2 13.16 -19.15 82.02
C PRO A 2 13.85 -18.35 80.93
N MET A 3 13.83 -18.94 79.77
CA MET A 3 14.36 -18.46 78.49
C MET A 3 13.35 -17.47 77.85
N GLN A 4 13.76 -16.22 77.73
CA GLN A 4 12.94 -15.19 77.11
C GLN A 4 13.00 -15.30 75.62
N PHE A 5 11.85 -15.54 74.94
CA PHE A 5 11.65 -15.54 73.51
C PHE A 5 11.40 -14.10 73.08
N LYS A 6 12.31 -13.48 72.38
CA LYS A 6 12.11 -12.16 71.73
C LYS A 6 11.43 -12.35 70.40
N ILE A 7 10.14 -11.95 70.34
CA ILE A 7 9.36 -11.86 69.12
C ILE A 7 9.86 -10.63 68.32
N PHE A 8 10.47 -10.90 67.18
CA PHE A 8 10.88 -9.87 66.22
C PHE A 8 9.74 -9.67 65.25
N THR A 9 8.98 -8.58 65.41
CA THR A 9 7.88 -8.22 64.55
C THR A 9 8.47 -7.60 63.28
N PHE A 10 8.44 -8.36 62.17
CA PHE A 10 8.84 -7.89 60.86
C PHE A 10 7.68 -7.07 60.26
N LEU A 11 7.85 -5.76 60.22
CA LEU A 11 6.91 -4.83 59.57
C LEU A 11 7.15 -4.91 58.05
N ILE A 12 6.31 -5.65 57.32
CA ILE A 12 6.31 -5.68 55.85
C ILE A 12 5.64 -4.38 55.36
N ILE A 13 6.45 -3.44 54.90
CA ILE A 13 5.97 -2.25 54.16
C ILE A 13 5.67 -2.70 52.75
N LEU A 14 4.39 -2.87 52.46
CA LEU A 14 3.89 -3.03 51.07
C LEU A 14 4.01 -1.67 50.36
N ILE A 15 5.08 -1.52 49.56
CA ILE A 15 5.18 -0.40 48.62
C ILE A 15 4.25 -0.71 47.45
N PHE A 16 3.07 -0.10 47.47
CA PHE A 16 2.19 -0.03 46.30
C PHE A 16 2.88 0.87 45.28
N SER A 17 3.55 0.28 44.30
CA SER A 17 3.97 0.99 43.10
C SER A 17 2.71 1.27 42.26
N ALA A 18 2.17 2.48 42.41
CA ALA A 18 1.19 3.02 41.45
C ALA A 18 1.93 3.19 40.12
N GLY A 19 1.86 2.17 39.29
CA GLY A 19 2.27 2.27 37.88
C GLY A 19 1.34 3.29 37.19
N CYS A 20 1.91 4.41 36.74
CA CYS A 20 1.23 5.40 35.92
C CYS A 20 0.75 4.75 34.62
N SER A 21 -0.54 4.47 34.49
CA SER A 21 -1.25 4.26 33.23
C SER A 21 -1.71 5.62 32.70
N ALA A 22 -0.76 6.51 32.42
CA ALA A 22 -1.09 7.87 31.97
C ALA A 22 -1.13 8.04 30.43
N ASN A 23 -0.64 7.06 29.65
CA ASN A 23 -0.44 7.28 28.22
C ASN A 23 -1.66 7.04 27.31
N SER A 24 -2.66 6.26 27.71
CA SER A 24 -3.75 5.92 26.79
C SER A 24 -4.89 6.93 26.75
N SER A 25 -5.17 7.64 27.85
CA SER A 25 -6.27 8.62 27.90
C SER A 25 -5.87 9.97 27.27
N ASP A 26 -4.63 10.37 27.43
CA ASP A 26 -4.13 11.65 26.88
C ASP A 26 -4.08 11.57 25.35
N ASN A 27 -3.65 10.45 24.81
CA ASN A 27 -3.56 10.21 23.39
C ASN A 27 -4.93 10.18 22.69
N ILE A 28 -5.94 9.57 23.32
CA ILE A 28 -7.32 9.58 22.77
C ILE A 28 -7.84 11.02 22.70
N ASN A 29 -7.58 11.86 23.68
CA ASN A 29 -8.01 13.25 23.70
C ASN A 29 -7.32 14.08 22.61
N GLU A 30 -6.03 13.85 22.35
CA GLU A 30 -5.27 14.50 21.28
C GLU A 30 -5.81 14.10 19.89
N ILE A 31 -6.04 12.80 19.65
CA ILE A 31 -6.62 12.31 18.40
C ILE A 31 -8.00 12.93 18.12
N GLU A 32 -8.87 12.99 19.13
CA GLU A 32 -10.18 13.61 18.97
C GLU A 32 -10.10 15.14 18.75
N ALA A 33 -9.09 15.80 19.34
CA ALA A 33 -8.84 17.22 19.09
C ALA A 33 -8.37 17.47 17.64
N VAL A 34 -7.46 16.65 17.13
CA VAL A 34 -6.98 16.69 15.73
C VAL A 34 -8.16 16.43 14.78
N LYS A 35 -8.95 15.38 15.03
CA LYS A 35 -10.12 15.04 14.22
C LYS A 35 -11.10 16.18 14.10
N ARG A 36 -11.43 16.83 15.24
CA ARG A 36 -12.34 17.97 15.27
C ARG A 36 -11.80 19.15 14.45
N LYS A 37 -10.52 19.52 14.62
CA LYS A 37 -9.90 20.60 13.85
C LYS A 37 -9.87 20.31 12.36
N LEU A 38 -9.56 19.08 11.96
CA LEU A 38 -9.60 18.67 10.56
C LEU A 38 -11.01 18.77 9.98
N ALA A 39 -12.04 18.35 10.72
CA ALA A 39 -13.42 18.45 10.28
C ALA A 39 -13.92 19.90 10.09
N GLU A 40 -13.30 20.88 10.78
CA GLU A 40 -13.64 22.30 10.62
C GLU A 40 -13.10 22.91 9.32
N ILE A 41 -11.99 22.36 8.77
CA ILE A 41 -11.28 22.96 7.63
C ILE A 41 -11.37 22.15 6.34
N LEU A 42 -11.68 20.85 6.44
CA LEU A 42 -11.73 19.98 5.27
C LEU A 42 -13.13 20.01 4.62
N PRO A 43 -13.20 19.97 3.28
CA PRO A 43 -14.46 19.74 2.58
C PRO A 43 -15.08 18.40 2.97
N ASN A 44 -16.44 18.35 2.97
CA ASN A 44 -17.19 17.15 3.36
C ASN A 44 -16.95 15.94 2.43
N GLU A 45 -16.42 16.18 1.24
CA GLU A 45 -16.11 15.17 0.25
C GLU A 45 -14.80 14.40 0.55
N ILE A 46 -13.98 14.90 1.48
CA ILE A 46 -12.74 14.27 1.87
C ILE A 46 -13.00 13.28 3.01
N ASN A 47 -12.93 12.00 2.72
CA ASN A 47 -13.14 10.94 3.68
C ASN A 47 -11.88 10.68 4.52
N LEU A 48 -11.96 10.94 5.82
CA LEU A 48 -10.95 10.55 6.79
C LEU A 48 -11.02 9.04 7.05
N ILE A 49 -9.95 8.32 6.74
CA ILE A 49 -9.85 6.87 6.97
C ILE A 49 -9.36 6.57 8.38
N SER A 50 -8.23 7.17 8.79
CA SER A 50 -7.64 6.91 10.11
C SER A 50 -6.72 8.04 10.58
N ILE A 51 -6.56 8.12 11.90
CA ILE A 51 -5.52 8.89 12.57
C ILE A 51 -4.71 7.90 13.41
N GLN A 52 -3.40 7.88 13.22
CA GLN A 52 -2.50 6.89 13.84
C GLN A 52 -1.30 7.58 14.47
N GLU A 53 -0.77 6.96 15.52
CA GLU A 53 0.51 7.38 16.10
C GLU A 53 1.64 7.16 15.10
N THR A 54 2.65 8.01 15.20
CA THR A 54 3.89 7.86 14.45
C THR A 54 5.08 7.79 15.38
N ASP A 55 6.22 7.35 14.89
CA ASP A 55 7.50 7.47 15.59
C ASP A 55 8.10 8.90 15.52
N LEU A 56 7.40 9.83 14.86
CA LEU A 56 7.68 11.26 14.90
C LEU A 56 6.96 11.89 16.09
N ASN A 57 7.70 12.11 17.18
CA ASN A 57 7.16 12.66 18.42
C ASN A 57 6.34 13.93 18.20
N GLY A 58 5.13 13.96 18.77
CA GLY A 58 4.23 15.10 18.69
C GLY A 58 3.46 15.23 17.37
N PHE A 59 3.48 14.18 16.52
CA PHE A 59 2.69 14.14 15.30
C PHE A 59 1.88 12.85 15.20
N PHE A 60 0.69 12.98 14.65
CA PHE A 60 -0.13 11.88 14.16
C PHE A 60 -0.06 11.80 12.66
N GLU A 61 -0.18 10.59 12.14
CA GLU A 61 -0.42 10.36 10.74
C GLU A 61 -1.90 10.31 10.46
N VAL A 62 -2.32 11.06 9.47
CA VAL A 62 -3.71 11.18 9.05
C VAL A 62 -3.84 10.67 7.64
N ASN A 63 -4.67 9.64 7.48
CA ASN A 63 -4.92 9.00 6.21
C ASN A 63 -6.30 9.39 5.68
N PHE A 64 -6.34 9.86 4.45
CA PHE A 64 -7.55 10.19 3.70
C PHE A 64 -7.69 9.29 2.49
N GLU A 65 -8.93 9.12 2.02
CA GLU A 65 -9.19 8.36 0.81
C GLU A 65 -8.60 9.06 -0.43
N GLY A 66 -7.76 8.33 -1.18
CA GLY A 66 -7.15 8.82 -2.42
C GLY A 66 -6.09 9.92 -2.25
N ILE A 67 -5.66 10.21 -1.02
CA ILE A 67 -4.64 11.22 -0.72
C ILE A 67 -3.47 10.56 0.00
N GLU A 68 -2.25 10.96 -0.35
CA GLU A 68 -1.05 10.57 0.40
C GLU A 68 -1.19 10.94 1.88
N PRO A 69 -0.70 10.10 2.80
CA PRO A 69 -0.76 10.38 4.22
C PRO A 69 -0.16 11.72 4.59
N LEU A 70 -0.85 12.45 5.46
CA LEU A 70 -0.41 13.73 6.01
C LEU A 70 -0.01 13.55 7.47
N TYR A 71 0.83 14.45 7.98
CA TYR A 71 1.23 14.45 9.38
C TYR A 71 0.69 15.69 10.06
N VAL A 72 -0.03 15.51 11.17
CA VAL A 72 -0.63 16.61 11.93
C VAL A 72 -0.05 16.61 13.33
N SER A 73 0.38 17.79 13.81
CA SER A 73 0.87 17.92 15.18
C SER A 73 -0.21 17.57 16.20
N SER A 74 0.16 17.04 17.37
CA SER A 74 -0.78 16.56 18.38
C SER A 74 -1.70 17.68 18.92
N ASP A 75 -1.25 18.95 18.85
CA ASP A 75 -2.08 20.12 19.12
C ASP A 75 -3.00 20.53 17.94
N GLY A 76 -2.87 19.87 16.78
CA GLY A 76 -3.65 20.10 15.56
C GLY A 76 -3.38 21.43 14.86
N ASN A 77 -2.27 22.10 15.17
CA ASN A 77 -1.98 23.44 14.60
C ASN A 77 -1.14 23.38 13.33
N TYR A 78 -0.39 22.32 13.12
CA TYR A 78 0.50 22.16 11.97
C TYR A 78 0.14 20.92 11.18
N LEU A 79 0.11 21.07 9.87
CA LEU A 79 -0.04 19.98 8.90
C LEU A 79 1.22 19.94 8.03
N VAL A 80 1.84 18.76 7.94
CA VAL A 80 3.01 18.50 7.11
C VAL A 80 2.64 17.50 6.03
N SER A 81 2.98 17.82 4.79
CA SER A 81 2.84 16.95 3.63
C SER A 81 4.21 16.60 3.07
N GLY A 82 4.40 15.35 2.70
CA GLY A 82 5.64 14.86 2.12
C GLY A 82 6.27 13.72 2.90
N ASP A 83 7.48 13.33 2.48
CA ASP A 83 8.20 12.22 3.06
C ASP A 83 8.90 12.58 4.37
N ILE A 84 8.83 11.65 5.33
CA ILE A 84 9.57 11.71 6.58
C ILE A 84 10.78 10.80 6.50
N TYR A 85 11.95 11.35 6.82
CA TYR A 85 13.21 10.65 6.84
C TYR A 85 13.75 10.56 8.27
N LEU A 86 14.03 9.34 8.70
CA LEU A 86 14.80 9.10 9.92
C LEU A 86 16.29 9.23 9.61
N ILE A 87 16.98 10.10 10.37
CA ILE A 87 18.43 10.26 10.26
C ILE A 87 19.08 9.20 11.16
N THR A 88 19.87 8.33 10.57
CA THR A 88 20.62 7.28 11.29
C THR A 88 22.13 7.45 11.05
N LYS A 89 22.93 6.70 11.82
CA LYS A 89 24.38 6.64 11.59
C LYS A 89 24.77 6.07 10.20
N ASP A 90 23.89 5.28 9.59
CA ASP A 90 24.12 4.61 8.32
C ASP A 90 23.48 5.38 7.14
N GLY A 91 22.81 6.53 7.39
CA GLY A 91 22.19 7.37 6.39
C GLY A 91 20.73 7.72 6.67
N LEU A 92 20.01 8.13 5.62
CA LEU A 92 18.60 8.49 5.68
C LEU A 92 17.73 7.27 5.39
N VAL A 93 16.74 7.03 6.25
CA VAL A 93 15.71 6.01 6.06
C VAL A 93 14.38 6.70 5.79
N ASN A 94 13.81 6.51 4.58
CA ASN A 94 12.49 7.03 4.25
C ASN A 94 11.40 6.21 4.98
N LYS A 95 10.82 6.78 6.03
CA LYS A 95 9.79 6.13 6.85
C LYS A 95 8.45 6.06 6.13
N SER A 96 8.14 7.10 5.33
CA SER A 96 6.91 7.15 4.55
C SER A 96 6.90 6.08 3.46
N GLU A 97 8.03 5.86 2.76
CA GLU A 97 8.12 4.81 1.74
C GLU A 97 8.03 3.41 2.34
N ALA A 98 8.69 3.15 3.45
CA ALA A 98 8.61 1.87 4.14
C ALA A 98 7.17 1.48 4.50
N ARG A 99 6.33 2.48 4.83
CA ARG A 99 4.93 2.25 5.10
C ARG A 99 4.12 2.05 3.81
N ARG A 100 4.36 2.85 2.76
CA ARG A 100 3.75 2.63 1.43
C ARG A 100 4.04 1.22 0.93
N ASP A 101 5.28 0.74 1.08
CA ASP A 101 5.66 -0.63 0.75
C ASP A 101 4.81 -1.66 1.52
N TYR A 102 4.64 -1.46 2.83
CA TYR A 102 3.81 -2.35 3.65
C TYR A 102 2.33 -2.35 3.22
N GLN A 103 1.77 -1.19 2.90
CA GLN A 103 0.39 -1.06 2.41
C GLN A 103 0.23 -1.73 1.05
N ARG A 104 1.15 -1.49 0.10
CA ARG A 104 1.16 -2.14 -1.21
C ARG A 104 1.24 -3.66 -1.08
N LYS A 105 2.17 -4.15 -0.24
CA LYS A 105 2.31 -5.58 0.06
C LYS A 105 1.00 -6.20 0.56
N THR A 106 0.28 -5.50 1.44
CA THR A 106 -1.00 -5.98 1.98
C THR A 106 -2.08 -6.04 0.90
N LEU A 107 -2.18 -4.99 0.07
CA LEU A 107 -3.15 -4.91 -1.01
C LEU A 107 -2.89 -5.96 -2.10
N ILE A 108 -1.63 -6.17 -2.49
CA ILE A 108 -1.24 -7.18 -3.49
C ILE A 108 -1.55 -8.60 -2.99
N LYS A 109 -1.30 -8.90 -1.71
CA LYS A 109 -1.63 -10.22 -1.12
C LYS A 109 -3.13 -10.52 -1.13
N GLY A 110 -3.96 -9.50 -1.18
CA GLY A 110 -5.42 -9.64 -1.27
C GLY A 110 -5.95 -9.83 -2.70
N LEU A 111 -5.08 -9.82 -3.72
CA LEU A 111 -5.49 -10.02 -5.11
C LEU A 111 -5.95 -11.46 -5.35
N ASN A 112 -6.99 -11.59 -6.15
CA ASN A 112 -7.42 -12.88 -6.68
C ASN A 112 -6.56 -13.22 -7.91
N GLU A 113 -5.78 -14.28 -7.84
CA GLU A 113 -4.89 -14.71 -8.93
C GLU A 113 -5.65 -14.96 -10.25
N SER A 114 -6.91 -15.37 -10.20
CA SER A 114 -7.73 -15.59 -11.39
C SER A 114 -8.09 -14.30 -12.15
N GLU A 115 -7.91 -13.14 -11.52
CA GLU A 115 -8.13 -11.84 -12.13
C GLU A 115 -6.87 -11.31 -12.85
N LEU A 116 -5.72 -11.97 -12.69
CA LEU A 116 -4.45 -11.55 -13.25
C LEU A 116 -4.14 -12.27 -14.58
N ILE A 117 -3.46 -11.59 -15.48
CA ILE A 117 -2.80 -12.25 -16.61
C ILE A 117 -1.37 -12.57 -16.18
N THR A 118 -1.09 -13.85 -15.97
CA THR A 118 0.17 -14.29 -15.37
C THR A 118 1.02 -15.06 -16.38
N PHE A 119 2.30 -14.68 -16.44
CA PHE A 119 3.34 -15.39 -17.17
C PHE A 119 4.25 -16.10 -16.18
N GLU A 120 4.28 -17.44 -16.29
CA GLU A 120 4.93 -18.32 -15.31
C GLU A 120 6.31 -18.75 -15.77
N PRO A 121 7.37 -18.59 -14.95
CA PRO A 121 8.68 -19.18 -15.21
C PRO A 121 8.67 -20.69 -14.95
N ARG A 122 9.63 -21.41 -15.50
CA ARG A 122 9.80 -22.84 -15.19
C ARG A 122 10.12 -23.11 -13.71
N GLN A 123 10.88 -22.21 -13.09
CA GLN A 123 11.19 -22.20 -11.67
C GLN A 123 11.08 -20.77 -11.17
N MET A 124 10.18 -20.54 -10.22
CA MET A 124 9.93 -19.21 -9.67
C MET A 124 10.97 -18.88 -8.59
N ASN A 125 11.70 -17.79 -8.79
CA ASN A 125 12.62 -17.20 -7.82
C ASN A 125 12.10 -15.88 -7.28
N HIS A 126 11.39 -15.12 -8.12
CA HIS A 126 10.83 -13.81 -7.82
C HIS A 126 9.41 -13.69 -8.38
N ASN A 127 8.60 -12.87 -7.73
CA ASN A 127 7.23 -12.60 -8.13
C ASN A 127 7.01 -11.09 -8.20
N ILE A 128 6.54 -10.58 -9.34
CA ILE A 128 6.26 -9.17 -9.55
C ILE A 128 4.86 -8.95 -10.09
N PHE A 129 4.31 -7.77 -9.78
CA PHE A 129 3.03 -7.28 -10.24
C PHE A 129 3.25 -6.06 -11.11
N VAL A 130 2.72 -6.06 -12.33
CA VAL A 130 3.01 -5.03 -13.33
C VAL A 130 1.73 -4.36 -13.77
N PHE A 131 1.54 -3.11 -13.35
CA PHE A 131 0.47 -2.27 -13.87
C PHE A 131 0.82 -1.85 -15.29
N THR A 132 -0.04 -2.19 -16.23
CA THR A 132 0.27 -2.11 -17.65
C THR A 132 -0.85 -1.49 -18.48
N ASP A 133 -0.47 -0.80 -19.54
CA ASP A 133 -1.35 -0.20 -20.53
C ASP A 133 -0.93 -0.69 -21.94
N VAL A 134 -1.89 -1.08 -22.78
CA VAL A 134 -1.63 -1.60 -24.13
C VAL A 134 -1.16 -0.52 -25.11
N ASP A 135 -1.52 0.74 -24.85
CA ASP A 135 -1.10 1.89 -25.67
C ASP A 135 0.19 2.56 -25.14
N CYS A 136 0.87 1.94 -24.15
CA CYS A 136 2.12 2.42 -23.59
C CYS A 136 3.33 1.78 -24.27
N GLY A 137 4.21 2.59 -24.88
CA GLY A 137 5.43 2.12 -25.55
C GLY A 137 6.40 1.36 -24.61
N TYR A 138 6.62 1.87 -23.39
CA TYR A 138 7.47 1.20 -22.39
C TYR A 138 6.87 -0.12 -21.90
N CYS A 139 5.55 -0.21 -21.80
CA CYS A 139 4.87 -1.48 -21.48
C CYS A 139 5.05 -2.52 -22.57
N ARG A 140 5.02 -2.10 -23.85
CA ARG A 140 5.32 -2.97 -24.97
C ARG A 140 6.77 -3.44 -24.96
N GLN A 141 7.71 -2.53 -24.68
CA GLN A 141 9.13 -2.86 -24.55
C GLN A 141 9.36 -3.85 -23.42
N PHE A 142 8.76 -3.64 -22.25
CA PHE A 142 8.83 -4.57 -21.13
C PHE A 142 8.31 -5.96 -21.53
N HIS A 143 7.14 -6.02 -22.18
CA HIS A 143 6.53 -7.29 -22.56
C HIS A 143 7.32 -8.02 -23.66
N ASN A 144 8.00 -7.31 -24.56
CA ASN A 144 8.85 -7.92 -25.59
C ASN A 144 10.05 -8.69 -24.99
N GLN A 145 10.40 -8.43 -23.74
CA GLN A 145 11.45 -9.11 -22.99
C GLN A 145 10.89 -10.14 -21.99
N ILE A 146 9.61 -10.53 -22.12
CA ILE A 146 8.93 -11.39 -21.15
C ILE A 146 9.67 -12.72 -20.96
N ASP A 147 10.13 -13.34 -22.05
CA ASP A 147 10.84 -14.62 -22.00
C ASP A 147 12.16 -14.52 -21.22
N GLU A 148 12.89 -13.40 -21.33
CA GLU A 148 14.11 -13.14 -20.57
C GLU A 148 13.83 -13.08 -19.06
N TYR A 149 12.74 -12.43 -18.65
CA TYR A 149 12.32 -12.40 -17.24
C TYR A 149 11.93 -13.79 -16.73
N LEU A 150 11.22 -14.57 -17.54
CA LEU A 150 10.85 -15.95 -17.20
C LEU A 150 12.07 -16.86 -17.08
N GLU A 151 13.07 -16.70 -17.93
CA GLU A 151 14.34 -17.44 -17.85
C GLU A 151 15.12 -17.14 -16.56
N LEU A 152 15.00 -15.91 -16.04
CA LEU A 152 15.57 -15.51 -14.74
C LEU A 152 14.74 -16.00 -13.54
N GLY A 153 13.63 -16.67 -13.78
CA GLY A 153 12.74 -17.17 -12.72
C GLY A 153 11.82 -16.09 -12.15
N ILE A 154 11.52 -15.04 -12.91
CA ILE A 154 10.62 -13.96 -12.50
C ILE A 154 9.21 -14.26 -13.00
N ARG A 155 8.27 -14.50 -12.08
CA ARG A 155 6.85 -14.58 -12.37
C ARG A 155 6.31 -13.17 -12.59
N VAL A 156 5.61 -12.94 -13.71
CA VAL A 156 5.07 -11.64 -14.06
C VAL A 156 3.55 -11.68 -14.03
N ASN A 157 2.93 -10.93 -13.11
CA ASN A 157 1.48 -10.81 -12.98
C ASN A 157 1.04 -9.43 -13.48
N TYR A 158 0.31 -9.39 -14.57
CA TYR A 158 -0.20 -8.13 -15.10
C TYR A 158 -1.51 -7.71 -14.47
N LEU A 159 -1.58 -6.42 -14.14
CA LEU A 159 -2.80 -5.69 -13.78
C LEU A 159 -3.05 -4.61 -14.83
N ALA A 160 -4.28 -4.49 -15.28
CA ALA A 160 -4.64 -3.49 -16.28
C ALA A 160 -4.65 -2.08 -15.68
N TYR A 161 -3.97 -1.15 -16.32
CA TYR A 161 -3.98 0.26 -15.94
C TYR A 161 -4.03 1.15 -17.17
N PRO A 162 -5.21 1.27 -17.82
CA PRO A 162 -5.40 2.13 -18.98
C PRO A 162 -5.25 3.60 -18.55
N ARG A 163 -4.13 4.25 -18.89
CA ARG A 163 -3.79 5.63 -18.45
C ARG A 163 -4.79 6.69 -18.92
N ALA A 164 -5.52 6.42 -19.99
CA ALA A 164 -6.57 7.30 -20.47
C ALA A 164 -7.87 7.21 -19.63
N GLY A 165 -7.92 6.32 -18.64
CA GLY A 165 -9.02 6.14 -17.70
C GLY A 165 -10.06 5.12 -18.15
N ILE A 166 -11.04 4.91 -17.25
CA ILE A 166 -12.17 4.00 -17.47
C ILE A 166 -13.02 4.50 -18.63
N GLY A 167 -13.46 3.58 -19.49
CA GLY A 167 -14.28 3.88 -20.69
C GLY A 167 -13.51 4.40 -21.89
N SER A 168 -12.18 4.54 -21.82
CA SER A 168 -11.34 4.93 -22.95
C SER A 168 -11.15 3.77 -23.96
N ASP A 169 -10.59 4.10 -25.14
CA ASP A 169 -10.23 3.09 -26.12
C ASP A 169 -9.20 2.09 -25.57
N SER A 170 -8.20 2.57 -24.81
CA SER A 170 -7.22 1.73 -24.12
C SER A 170 -7.90 0.82 -23.09
N PHE A 171 -8.90 1.33 -22.36
CA PHE A 171 -9.71 0.52 -21.44
C PHE A 171 -10.43 -0.61 -22.18
N ASN A 172 -11.10 -0.32 -23.29
CA ASN A 172 -11.83 -1.32 -24.07
C ASN A 172 -10.89 -2.37 -24.69
N LYS A 173 -9.76 -1.94 -25.24
CA LYS A 173 -8.74 -2.85 -25.79
C LYS A 173 -8.19 -3.81 -24.72
N ILE A 174 -7.74 -3.25 -23.57
CA ILE A 174 -7.14 -4.07 -22.53
C ILE A 174 -8.17 -4.99 -21.88
N SER A 175 -9.42 -4.54 -21.69
CA SER A 175 -10.54 -5.35 -21.21
C SER A 175 -10.78 -6.55 -22.08
N SER A 176 -10.68 -6.38 -23.40
CA SER A 176 -10.87 -7.47 -24.36
C SER A 176 -9.84 -8.58 -24.19
N ALA A 177 -8.61 -8.26 -23.79
CA ALA A 177 -7.60 -9.28 -23.46
C ALA A 177 -8.01 -10.11 -22.24
N TRP A 178 -8.50 -9.47 -21.17
CA TRP A 178 -8.97 -10.16 -19.95
C TRP A 178 -10.22 -11.01 -20.18
N CYS A 179 -11.08 -10.62 -21.15
CA CYS A 179 -12.32 -11.34 -21.45
C CYS A 179 -12.16 -12.42 -22.53
N ASN A 180 -10.95 -12.62 -23.06
CA ASN A 180 -10.71 -13.60 -24.10
C ASN A 180 -10.50 -15.01 -23.52
N GLU A 181 -10.59 -16.04 -24.36
CA GLU A 181 -10.37 -17.44 -23.98
C GLU A 181 -8.90 -17.70 -23.60
N ASP A 182 -7.97 -17.02 -24.28
CA ASP A 182 -6.54 -17.01 -23.96
C ASP A 182 -6.08 -15.58 -23.68
N PRO A 183 -6.17 -15.13 -22.41
CA PRO A 183 -5.78 -13.78 -22.01
C PRO A 183 -4.29 -13.49 -22.24
N ASN A 184 -3.41 -14.47 -22.03
CA ASN A 184 -1.97 -14.32 -22.21
C ASN A 184 -1.63 -14.05 -23.69
N TYR A 185 -2.18 -14.83 -24.58
CA TYR A 185 -2.01 -14.63 -26.02
C TYR A 185 -2.61 -13.30 -26.48
N SER A 186 -3.81 -12.97 -26.03
CA SER A 186 -4.50 -11.74 -26.38
C SER A 186 -3.73 -10.49 -25.91
N LEU A 187 -3.21 -10.50 -24.68
CA LEU A 187 -2.38 -9.42 -24.17
C LEU A 187 -1.10 -9.30 -25.01
N THR A 188 -0.46 -10.42 -25.35
CA THR A 188 0.77 -10.44 -26.17
C THR A 188 0.52 -9.81 -27.54
N LEU A 189 -0.58 -10.13 -28.21
CA LEU A 189 -0.94 -9.52 -29.49
C LEU A 189 -1.08 -7.99 -29.36
N LEU A 190 -1.83 -7.51 -28.36
CA LEU A 190 -1.96 -6.08 -28.11
C LEU A 190 -0.63 -5.40 -27.81
N LYS A 191 0.28 -6.07 -27.07
CA LYS A 191 1.63 -5.55 -26.79
C LYS A 191 2.49 -5.50 -28.06
N GLN A 192 2.25 -6.36 -29.03
CA GLN A 192 2.88 -6.32 -30.35
C GLN A 192 2.23 -5.29 -31.29
N GLY A 193 1.19 -4.57 -30.82
CA GLY A 193 0.48 -3.57 -31.61
C GLY A 193 -0.52 -4.17 -32.62
N GLN A 194 -0.89 -5.42 -32.42
CA GLN A 194 -1.92 -6.09 -33.21
C GLN A 194 -3.28 -5.89 -32.54
N ASP A 195 -4.32 -5.74 -33.35
CA ASP A 195 -5.69 -5.69 -32.87
C ASP A 195 -6.23 -7.08 -32.57
N ILE A 196 -7.07 -7.17 -31.54
CA ILE A 196 -7.85 -8.36 -31.23
C ILE A 196 -9.33 -8.06 -31.30
N GLU A 197 -10.16 -9.11 -31.36
CA GLU A 197 -11.60 -8.95 -31.31
C GLU A 197 -12.02 -8.26 -30.00
N THR A 198 -12.89 -7.26 -30.11
CA THR A 198 -13.46 -6.57 -28.95
C THR A 198 -14.41 -7.50 -28.21
N LYS A 199 -14.07 -7.83 -26.96
CA LYS A 199 -14.87 -8.69 -26.10
C LYS A 199 -14.94 -8.09 -24.70
N LEU A 200 -16.15 -7.86 -24.21
CA LEU A 200 -16.39 -7.37 -22.86
C LEU A 200 -17.17 -8.43 -22.08
N CYS A 201 -16.80 -8.65 -20.84
CA CYS A 201 -17.45 -9.59 -19.92
C CYS A 201 -17.84 -8.87 -18.63
N GLU A 202 -18.87 -9.40 -17.95
CA GLU A 202 -19.39 -8.79 -16.71
C GLU A 202 -18.36 -8.82 -15.58
N ASP A 203 -17.58 -9.90 -15.48
CA ASP A 203 -16.56 -10.10 -14.43
C ASP A 203 -15.19 -9.51 -14.80
N ASN A 204 -15.16 -8.49 -15.64
CA ASN A 204 -13.95 -7.83 -16.10
C ASN A 204 -13.25 -7.10 -14.94
N PRO A 205 -12.01 -7.47 -14.55
CA PRO A 205 -11.35 -6.88 -13.38
C PRO A 205 -10.64 -5.54 -13.67
N VAL A 206 -10.67 -5.02 -14.90
CA VAL A 206 -9.85 -3.88 -15.33
C VAL A 206 -10.14 -2.60 -14.54
N GLU A 207 -11.41 -2.32 -14.23
CA GLU A 207 -11.78 -1.18 -13.37
C GLU A 207 -11.26 -1.35 -11.95
N LYS A 208 -11.36 -2.55 -11.39
CA LYS A 208 -10.81 -2.89 -10.06
C LYS A 208 -9.29 -2.71 -10.04
N HIS A 209 -8.59 -3.17 -11.07
CA HIS A 209 -7.14 -2.99 -11.20
C HIS A 209 -6.75 -1.52 -11.33
N PHE A 210 -7.48 -0.74 -12.12
CA PHE A 210 -7.26 0.70 -12.27
C PHE A 210 -7.41 1.44 -10.93
N ASN A 211 -8.50 1.15 -10.20
CA ASN A 211 -8.75 1.76 -8.90
C ASN A 211 -7.70 1.35 -7.85
N LEU A 212 -7.28 0.08 -7.87
CA LEU A 212 -6.17 -0.39 -7.03
C LEU A 212 -4.88 0.36 -7.36
N GLY A 213 -4.55 0.52 -8.66
CA GLY A 213 -3.37 1.27 -9.09
C GLY A 213 -3.36 2.70 -8.54
N ASN A 214 -4.50 3.38 -8.60
CA ASN A 214 -4.65 4.72 -8.01
C ASN A 214 -4.43 4.70 -6.49
N THR A 215 -5.00 3.72 -5.79
CA THR A 215 -4.88 3.57 -4.33
C THR A 215 -3.43 3.36 -3.88
N ILE A 216 -2.64 2.61 -4.63
CA ILE A 216 -1.24 2.29 -4.30
C ILE A 216 -0.21 3.28 -4.86
N GLY A 217 -0.68 4.33 -5.55
CA GLY A 217 0.15 5.42 -6.04
C GLY A 217 0.82 5.18 -7.40
N VAL A 218 0.21 4.40 -8.29
CA VAL A 218 0.66 4.26 -9.68
C VAL A 218 0.46 5.58 -10.43
N GLN A 219 1.56 6.19 -10.87
CA GLN A 219 1.54 7.46 -11.62
C GLN A 219 1.86 7.30 -13.11
N GLY A 220 2.24 6.11 -13.52
CA GLY A 220 2.61 5.80 -14.91
C GLY A 220 2.71 4.30 -15.15
N THR A 221 2.96 3.92 -16.40
CA THR A 221 3.11 2.51 -16.78
C THR A 221 4.36 2.29 -17.62
N PRO A 222 5.05 1.15 -17.48
CA PRO A 222 4.78 0.12 -16.48
C PRO A 222 5.16 0.60 -15.07
N SER A 223 4.34 0.28 -14.05
CA SER A 223 4.74 0.35 -12.64
C SER A 223 4.89 -1.08 -12.13
N ILE A 224 6.03 -1.38 -11.57
CA ILE A 224 6.37 -2.73 -11.11
C ILE A 224 6.37 -2.74 -9.59
N ILE A 225 5.67 -3.70 -9.00
CA ILE A 225 5.61 -3.89 -7.55
C ILE A 225 6.12 -5.28 -7.23
N THR A 226 7.08 -5.36 -6.32
CA THR A 226 7.59 -6.63 -5.81
C THR A 226 6.62 -7.24 -4.79
N ASP A 227 6.75 -8.53 -4.49
CA ASP A 227 6.00 -9.20 -3.43
C ASP A 227 6.27 -8.63 -2.03
N GLU A 228 7.35 -7.85 -1.87
CA GLU A 228 7.63 -7.06 -0.68
C GLU A 228 6.95 -5.69 -0.66
N GLY A 229 6.21 -5.32 -1.72
CA GLY A 229 5.48 -4.06 -1.84
C GLY A 229 6.32 -2.90 -2.39
N LYS A 230 7.59 -3.12 -2.72
CA LYS A 230 8.44 -2.07 -3.31
C LYS A 230 7.97 -1.74 -4.71
N MET A 231 7.81 -0.45 -4.99
CA MET A 231 7.54 0.06 -6.32
C MET A 231 8.85 0.43 -7.01
N ILE A 232 8.98 0.00 -8.28
CA ILE A 232 10.15 0.21 -9.14
C ILE A 232 9.71 0.96 -10.39
#